data_fc37ee45ec894e319db3974aad039c16
#
_entry.id   fc37ee45ec894e319db3974aad039c16
#
_cell.length_a   1.000
_cell.length_b   1.000
_cell.length_c   1.000
_cell.angle_alpha   90.00
_cell.angle_beta   90.00
_cell.angle_gamma   90.00
#
_symmetry.space_group_name_H-M   'P 1'
#
loop_
_entity.id
_entity.type
_entity.pdbx_description
1 polymer ?
#
loop_
_entity_poly.entity_id
_entity_poly.type
_entity_poly.pdbx_seq_one_letter_code
_entity_poly.pdbx_strand_id
1 'polypeptide(L)'
;MNSLKTITTALAMATLVSMASQANAGSIENLERERTILVENLLNTNMSAEERQAKMTISKRRLIDLERIALRDKSLVGRNTPAIKRAFANYDLTFLVHASVEKNRGLADHWLEQVGLSQQSVLSGVSRRR
;
A
#
# COMPACT_ATOMS: atom_id res chain seq x y z
N MET A 1 9.23 40.60 -37.26
CA MET A 1 8.23 39.53 -37.34
C MET A 1 8.82 38.16 -36.99
N ASN A 2 9.79 38.04 -36.12
CA ASN A 2 10.41 36.76 -35.79
C ASN A 2 10.34 36.39 -34.29
N SER A 3 9.33 36.90 -33.56
CA SER A 3 9.21 36.68 -32.10
C SER A 3 8.15 35.68 -31.66
N LEU A 4 7.55 34.91 -32.59
CA LEU A 4 6.50 33.94 -32.26
C LEU A 4 6.91 32.46 -32.27
N LYS A 5 8.23 32.16 -32.39
CA LYS A 5 8.69 30.76 -32.48
C LYS A 5 9.34 30.19 -31.22
N THR A 6 9.36 30.92 -30.11
CA THR A 6 10.11 30.51 -28.93
C THR A 6 9.29 30.09 -27.70
N ILE A 7 7.95 30.00 -27.81
CA ILE A 7 7.10 29.72 -26.65
C ILE A 7 6.68 28.22 -26.53
N THR A 8 6.89 27.40 -27.57
CA THR A 8 6.38 26.05 -27.61
C THR A 8 7.32 24.97 -27.04
N THR A 9 8.53 25.32 -26.68
CA THR A 9 9.52 24.32 -26.18
C THR A 9 9.59 24.21 -24.68
N ALA A 10 9.02 25.12 -23.92
CA ALA A 10 9.08 25.10 -22.45
C ALA A 10 8.03 24.21 -21.76
N LEU A 11 6.93 23.90 -22.45
CA LEU A 11 5.83 23.12 -21.86
C LEU A 11 6.05 21.61 -21.94
N ALA A 12 6.91 21.15 -22.85
CA ALA A 12 7.19 19.71 -23.02
C ALA A 12 8.17 19.14 -21.97
N MET A 13 8.96 20.00 -21.32
CA MET A 13 9.94 19.56 -20.31
C MET A 13 9.35 19.30 -18.92
N ALA A 14 8.24 19.95 -18.58
CA ALA A 14 7.62 19.81 -17.25
C ALA A 14 6.91 18.48 -17.04
N THR A 15 6.45 17.83 -18.11
CA THR A 15 5.75 16.55 -18.05
C THR A 15 6.70 15.34 -17.94
N LEU A 16 7.94 15.48 -18.39
CA LEU A 16 8.93 14.40 -18.30
C LEU A 16 9.52 14.24 -16.89
N VAL A 17 9.55 15.31 -16.09
CA VAL A 17 10.10 15.28 -14.72
C VAL A 17 9.17 14.54 -13.76
N SER A 18 7.83 14.61 -13.97
CA SER A 18 6.88 13.91 -13.11
C SER A 18 6.82 12.39 -13.35
N MET A 19 7.20 11.90 -14.53
CA MET A 19 7.30 10.45 -14.78
C MET A 19 8.61 9.83 -14.24
N ALA A 20 9.69 10.59 -14.18
CA ALA A 20 10.96 10.09 -13.66
C ALA A 20 10.91 9.84 -12.15
N SER A 21 10.09 10.59 -11.39
CA SER A 21 9.95 10.39 -9.94
C SER A 21 9.13 9.15 -9.57
N GLN A 22 8.26 8.64 -10.47
CA GLN A 22 7.53 7.38 -10.25
C GLN A 22 8.37 6.14 -10.55
N ALA A 23 9.35 6.24 -11.46
CA ALA A 23 10.23 5.14 -11.81
C ALA A 23 11.26 4.81 -10.70
N ASN A 24 11.49 5.71 -9.75
CA ASN A 24 12.44 5.57 -8.66
C ASN A 24 11.80 5.23 -7.30
N ALA A 25 10.50 4.85 -7.27
CA ALA A 25 9.86 4.39 -6.05
C ALA A 25 10.52 3.10 -5.58
N GLY A 26 11.02 3.07 -4.34
CA GLY A 26 11.65 1.89 -3.75
C GLY A 26 10.64 0.77 -3.44
N SER A 27 11.17 -0.40 -3.12
CA SER A 27 10.34 -1.58 -2.81
C SER A 27 9.42 -1.36 -1.60
N ILE A 28 9.89 -0.65 -0.58
CA ILE A 28 9.08 -0.32 0.62
C ILE A 28 7.97 0.67 0.26
N GLU A 29 8.24 1.69 -0.53
CA GLU A 29 7.24 2.69 -0.94
C GLU A 29 6.13 2.06 -1.81
N ASN A 30 6.49 1.13 -2.68
CA ASN A 30 5.51 0.39 -3.48
C ASN A 30 4.63 -0.51 -2.61
N LEU A 31 5.23 -1.19 -1.65
CA LEU A 31 4.53 -2.01 -0.66
C LEU A 31 3.55 -1.17 0.16
N GLU A 32 3.99 -0.03 0.69
CA GLU A 32 3.16 0.89 1.47
C GLU A 32 1.97 1.41 0.67
N ARG A 33 2.16 1.71 -0.60
CA ARG A 33 1.07 2.17 -1.49
C ARG A 33 -0.01 1.10 -1.65
N GLU A 34 0.38 -0.14 -1.95
CA GLU A 34 -0.59 -1.24 -2.11
C GLU A 34 -1.29 -1.58 -0.79
N ARG A 35 -0.57 -1.52 0.33
CA ARG A 35 -1.15 -1.70 1.65
C ARG A 35 -2.22 -0.64 1.96
N THR A 36 -1.98 0.61 1.61
CA THR A 36 -2.95 1.69 1.76
C THR A 36 -4.23 1.40 0.95
N ILE A 37 -4.09 0.96 -0.29
CA ILE A 37 -5.23 0.58 -1.14
C ILE A 37 -6.03 -0.55 -0.49
N LEU A 38 -5.37 -1.57 0.05
CA LEU A 38 -6.03 -2.68 0.73
C LEU A 38 -6.85 -2.18 1.93
N VAL A 39 -6.28 -1.33 2.77
CA VAL A 39 -6.93 -0.77 3.95
C VAL A 39 -8.13 0.11 3.56
N GLU A 40 -7.97 0.95 2.55
CA GLU A 40 -9.07 1.79 2.03
C GLU A 40 -10.24 0.93 1.54
N ASN A 41 -9.96 -0.13 0.78
CA ASN A 41 -11.00 -1.06 0.32
C ASN A 41 -11.67 -1.81 1.48
N LEU A 42 -10.90 -2.20 2.49
CA LEU A 42 -11.43 -2.87 3.67
C LEU A 42 -12.40 -1.98 4.45
N LEU A 43 -12.10 -0.70 4.55
CA LEU A 43 -12.88 0.28 5.34
C LEU A 43 -13.97 0.98 4.53
N ASN A 44 -14.06 0.77 3.23
CA ASN A 44 -15.04 1.44 2.38
C ASN A 44 -16.46 0.91 2.65
N THR A 45 -17.31 1.74 3.24
CA THR A 45 -18.69 1.38 3.58
C THR A 45 -19.66 1.43 2.39
N ASN A 46 -19.28 2.07 1.28
CA ASN A 46 -20.11 2.21 0.08
C ASN A 46 -19.94 1.05 -0.91
N MET A 47 -19.11 0.10 -0.58
CA MET A 47 -18.77 -1.04 -1.43
C MET A 47 -19.58 -2.27 -1.01
N SER A 48 -20.07 -3.04 -1.99
CA SER A 48 -20.73 -4.32 -1.70
C SER A 48 -19.73 -5.34 -1.14
N ALA A 49 -20.23 -6.37 -0.47
CA ALA A 49 -19.41 -7.45 0.07
C ALA A 49 -18.66 -8.20 -1.04
N GLU A 50 -19.32 -8.48 -2.16
CA GLU A 50 -18.71 -9.16 -3.32
C GLU A 50 -17.61 -8.31 -3.96
N GLU A 51 -17.87 -7.02 -4.15
CA GLU A 51 -16.90 -6.08 -4.71
C GLU A 51 -15.69 -5.94 -3.79
N ARG A 52 -15.90 -5.82 -2.47
CA ARG A 52 -14.82 -5.77 -1.48
C ARG A 52 -13.97 -7.04 -1.54
N GLN A 53 -14.60 -8.21 -1.58
CA GLN A 53 -13.92 -9.48 -1.66
C GLN A 53 -13.06 -9.59 -2.93
N ALA A 54 -13.60 -9.17 -4.08
CA ALA A 54 -12.87 -9.16 -5.35
C ALA A 54 -11.64 -8.25 -5.28
N LYS A 55 -11.78 -7.03 -4.76
CA LYS A 55 -10.67 -6.08 -4.61
C LYS A 55 -9.63 -6.56 -3.59
N MET A 56 -10.07 -7.15 -2.49
CA MET A 56 -9.17 -7.74 -1.48
C MET A 56 -8.33 -8.88 -2.07
N THR A 57 -8.93 -9.72 -2.91
CA THR A 57 -8.20 -10.80 -3.59
C THR A 57 -7.11 -10.28 -4.51
N ILE A 58 -7.39 -9.21 -5.26
CA ILE A 58 -6.41 -8.55 -6.14
C ILE A 58 -5.27 -7.94 -5.31
N SER A 59 -5.60 -7.17 -4.29
CA SER A 59 -4.61 -6.54 -3.41
C SER A 59 -3.74 -7.58 -2.71
N LYS A 60 -4.32 -8.69 -2.24
CA LYS A 60 -3.56 -9.77 -1.62
C LYS A 60 -2.50 -10.36 -2.56
N ARG A 61 -2.84 -10.62 -3.82
CA ARG A 61 -1.88 -11.10 -4.83
C ARG A 61 -0.73 -10.13 -5.04
N ARG A 62 -1.05 -8.83 -5.18
CA ARG A 62 -0.04 -7.79 -5.34
C ARG A 62 0.86 -7.67 -4.11
N LEU A 63 0.29 -7.73 -2.92
CA LEU A 63 1.06 -7.69 -1.67
C LEU A 63 2.01 -8.86 -1.53
N ILE A 64 1.61 -10.08 -1.92
CA ILE A 64 2.50 -11.24 -1.89
C ILE A 64 3.77 -10.96 -2.69
N ASP A 65 3.63 -10.41 -3.89
CA ASP A 65 4.78 -10.11 -4.75
C ASP A 65 5.60 -8.93 -4.22
N LEU A 66 4.95 -7.85 -3.81
CA LEU A 66 5.61 -6.65 -3.29
C LEU A 66 6.35 -6.93 -1.97
N GLU A 67 5.75 -7.69 -1.07
CA GLU A 67 6.40 -8.10 0.18
C GLU A 67 7.62 -8.98 -0.10
N ARG A 68 7.50 -9.92 -1.04
CA ARG A 68 8.61 -10.76 -1.47
C ARG A 68 9.77 -9.94 -2.06
N ILE A 69 9.44 -8.96 -2.89
CA ILE A 69 10.43 -8.05 -3.48
C ILE A 69 11.13 -7.26 -2.35
N ALA A 70 10.38 -6.67 -1.42
CA ALA A 70 10.93 -5.90 -0.32
C ALA A 70 11.82 -6.74 0.60
N LEU A 71 11.39 -7.97 0.94
CA LEU A 71 12.17 -8.89 1.79
C LEU A 71 13.49 -9.34 1.14
N ARG A 72 13.56 -9.33 -0.20
CA ARG A 72 14.76 -9.70 -0.97
C ARG A 72 15.58 -8.51 -1.44
N ASP A 73 15.14 -7.30 -1.18
CA ASP A 73 15.79 -6.10 -1.65
C ASP A 73 17.06 -5.81 -0.86
N LYS A 74 18.19 -6.21 -1.43
CA LYS A 74 19.51 -6.01 -0.83
C LYS A 74 19.91 -4.55 -0.68
N SER A 75 19.29 -3.65 -1.47
CA SER A 75 19.56 -2.21 -1.38
C SER A 75 19.07 -1.60 -0.05
N LEU A 76 18.14 -2.25 0.63
CA LEU A 76 17.63 -1.80 1.94
C LEU A 76 18.64 -2.00 3.08
N VAL A 77 19.54 -2.95 2.96
CA VAL A 77 20.52 -3.31 4.03
C VAL A 77 21.47 -2.14 4.34
N GLY A 78 21.80 -1.32 3.35
CA GLY A 78 22.66 -0.15 3.53
C GLY A 78 21.92 1.17 3.79
N ARG A 79 20.59 1.17 3.73
CA ARG A 79 19.76 2.37 3.88
C ARG A 79 19.17 2.44 5.29
N ASN A 80 19.74 3.29 6.10
CA ASN A 80 19.32 3.51 7.48
C ASN A 80 18.27 4.63 7.59
N THR A 81 17.35 4.74 6.61
CA THR A 81 16.29 5.75 6.66
C THR A 81 15.27 5.41 7.74
N PRO A 82 14.64 6.41 8.39
CA PRO A 82 13.59 6.18 9.38
C PRO A 82 12.41 5.35 8.84
N ALA A 83 12.08 5.53 7.56
CA ALA A 83 11.00 4.77 6.90
C ALA A 83 11.32 3.27 6.84
N ILE A 84 12.53 2.91 6.43
CA ILE A 84 12.98 1.51 6.37
C ILE A 84 13.04 0.89 7.76
N LYS A 85 13.60 1.60 8.74
CA LYS A 85 13.65 1.13 10.13
C LYS A 85 12.26 0.86 10.70
N ARG A 86 11.30 1.76 10.47
CA ARG A 86 9.91 1.57 10.91
C ARG A 86 9.24 0.39 10.22
N ALA A 87 9.48 0.21 8.93
CA ALA A 87 8.91 -0.89 8.16
C ALA A 87 9.27 -2.25 8.78
N PHE A 88 10.55 -2.46 9.09
CA PHE A 88 11.00 -3.71 9.69
C PHE A 88 10.70 -3.82 11.19
N ALA A 89 10.70 -2.71 11.93
CA ALA A 89 10.29 -2.69 13.34
C ALA A 89 8.80 -3.06 13.51
N ASN A 90 7.96 -2.72 12.54
CA ASN A 90 6.54 -3.05 12.51
C ASN A 90 6.25 -4.15 11.49
N TYR A 91 7.01 -5.23 11.51
CA TYR A 91 6.92 -6.33 10.54
C TYR A 91 5.49 -6.83 10.32
N ASP A 92 4.73 -7.04 11.39
CA ASP A 92 3.36 -7.55 11.32
C ASP A 92 2.38 -6.63 10.57
N LEU A 93 2.63 -5.32 10.60
CA LEU A 93 1.84 -4.34 9.86
C LEU A 93 2.37 -4.07 8.46
N THR A 94 3.68 -4.15 8.28
CA THR A 94 4.33 -3.85 6.99
C THR A 94 4.21 -5.03 6.04
N PHE A 95 4.49 -6.22 6.52
CA PHE A 95 4.45 -7.47 5.74
C PHE A 95 3.20 -8.27 6.07
N LEU A 96 2.03 -7.66 5.83
CA LEU A 96 0.72 -8.15 6.26
C LEU A 96 0.43 -9.59 5.81
N VAL A 97 0.70 -9.91 4.55
CA VAL A 97 0.38 -11.24 4.01
C VAL A 97 1.33 -12.28 4.59
N HIS A 98 2.63 -12.02 4.60
CA HIS A 98 3.61 -12.95 5.17
C HIS A 98 3.35 -13.19 6.66
N ALA A 99 3.15 -12.12 7.43
CA ALA A 99 2.87 -12.23 8.86
C ALA A 99 1.55 -12.95 9.14
N SER A 100 0.50 -12.72 8.35
CA SER A 100 -0.77 -13.44 8.51
C SER A 100 -0.63 -14.94 8.27
N VAL A 101 0.15 -15.34 7.27
CA VAL A 101 0.43 -16.74 6.97
C VAL A 101 1.26 -17.39 8.11
N GLU A 102 2.29 -16.71 8.58
CA GLU A 102 3.12 -17.19 9.70
C GLU A 102 2.29 -17.43 10.96
N LYS A 103 1.28 -16.59 11.21
CA LYS A 103 0.37 -16.70 12.36
C LYS A 103 -0.85 -17.57 12.09
N ASN A 104 -0.97 -18.15 10.90
CA ASN A 104 -2.11 -18.96 10.48
C ASN A 104 -3.44 -18.21 10.64
N ARG A 105 -3.50 -16.97 10.15
CA ARG A 105 -4.68 -16.10 10.22
C ARG A 105 -5.06 -15.58 8.84
N GLY A 106 -6.35 -15.24 8.67
CA GLY A 106 -6.80 -14.47 7.53
C GLY A 106 -6.19 -13.06 7.50
N LEU A 107 -5.98 -12.51 6.31
CA LEU A 107 -5.35 -11.19 6.13
C LEU A 107 -6.10 -10.08 6.88
N ALA A 108 -7.43 -10.03 6.74
CA ALA A 108 -8.26 -9.04 7.41
C ALA A 108 -8.23 -9.19 8.94
N ASP A 109 -8.31 -10.42 9.45
CA ASP A 109 -8.25 -10.70 10.88
C ASP A 109 -6.91 -10.31 11.47
N HIS A 110 -5.83 -10.61 10.77
CA HIS A 110 -4.49 -10.23 11.20
C HIS A 110 -4.34 -8.71 11.28
N TRP A 111 -4.79 -7.98 10.24
CA TRP A 111 -4.72 -6.52 10.24
C TRP A 111 -5.54 -5.90 11.36
N LEU A 112 -6.79 -6.35 11.56
CA LEU A 112 -7.67 -5.86 12.63
C LEU A 112 -7.03 -6.06 14.00
N GLU A 113 -6.42 -7.22 14.25
CA GLU A 113 -5.72 -7.49 15.50
C GLU A 113 -4.54 -6.52 15.73
N GLN A 114 -3.75 -6.25 14.69
CA GLN A 114 -2.60 -5.34 14.81
C GLN A 114 -3.01 -3.91 15.18
N VAL A 115 -4.20 -3.48 14.79
CA VAL A 115 -4.75 -2.17 15.14
C VAL A 115 -5.64 -2.20 16.38
N GLY A 116 -5.69 -3.32 17.11
CA GLY A 116 -6.45 -3.47 18.34
C GLY A 116 -7.96 -3.61 18.13
N LEU A 117 -8.38 -4.06 16.95
CA LEU A 117 -9.78 -4.29 16.60
C LEU A 117 -10.08 -5.78 16.42
N SER A 118 -11.34 -6.14 16.55
CA SER A 118 -11.85 -7.46 16.16
C SER A 118 -12.99 -7.30 15.15
N GLN A 119 -13.28 -8.34 14.38
CA GLN A 119 -14.45 -8.33 13.49
C GLN A 119 -15.74 -8.02 14.26
N GLN A 120 -15.87 -8.59 15.45
CA GLN A 120 -17.04 -8.38 16.30
C GLN A 120 -17.16 -6.92 16.74
N SER A 121 -16.06 -6.25 17.09
CA SER A 121 -16.08 -4.83 17.46
C SER A 121 -16.46 -3.93 16.28
N VAL A 122 -16.02 -4.26 15.08
CA VAL A 122 -16.38 -3.54 13.84
C VAL A 122 -17.87 -3.71 13.54
N LEU A 123 -18.38 -4.94 13.61
CA LEU A 123 -19.78 -5.24 13.36
C LEU A 123 -20.71 -4.60 14.39
N SER A 124 -20.35 -4.62 15.68
CA SER A 124 -21.13 -4.00 16.74
C SER A 124 -21.13 -2.46 16.64
N GLY A 125 -20.03 -1.87 16.16
CA GLY A 125 -19.94 -0.42 15.89
C GLY A 125 -20.88 0.03 14.77
N VAL A 126 -21.04 -0.78 13.73
CA VAL A 126 -22.00 -0.54 12.64
C VAL A 126 -23.45 -0.65 13.12
N SER A 127 -23.74 -1.62 13.99
CA SER A 127 -25.09 -1.80 14.55
C SER A 127 -25.55 -0.62 15.43
N ARG A 128 -24.64 0.06 16.11
CA ARG A 128 -24.98 1.23 16.95
C ARG A 128 -25.32 2.50 16.18
N ARG A 129 -25.01 2.57 14.89
CA ARG A 129 -25.29 3.73 14.03
C ARG A 129 -26.65 3.61 13.28
N ARG A 130 -27.37 2.55 13.47
CA ARG A 130 -28.72 2.34 12.95
C ARG A 130 -29.72 2.59 14.07
#